data_4bfe728dc45d8567c5acb0ea1208dfeb
#
_entry.id   4bfe728dc45d8567c5acb0ea1208dfeb
#
_cell.length_a   1.000
_cell.length_b   1.000
_cell.length_c   1.000
_cell.angle_alpha   90.00
_cell.angle_beta   90.00
_cell.angle_gamma   90.00
#
_symmetry.space_group_name_H-M   'P 1'
#
loop_
_entity.id
_entity.type
_entity.pdbx_description
1 polymer ?
#
loop_
_entity_poly.entity_id
_entity_poly.type
_entity_poly.pdbx_seq_one_letter_code
_entity_poly.pdbx_strand_id
1 'polypeptide(L)'
;MSKDTPLPRGVARREDGRDGQVGDRDREQHGEQEHRDSVALQLEQLILDSERQYTPYQAARAAGVSMELASRFWRAMGFADIGQSRALTESDVIALRRLAGLVEAGLLSERMAIQVARSTGQTTARLAEWQIDTFLEHLTAASEPGLTRAEVAYPLVELLLPELEQFLIYVWRRQLAAVTGRVVQAENDEEMQSGRLAVGFADLVGFTRLSRRLEDDELGELVENFESTCADLVAGRGGRLVKTLGDEILFVSDEAATAADIALALVETMGKDDSMPALRVGMAFGTVTTRMGDVFGTTVNLASRLTSIAPKDAVLCDEQLAAALEREGAVPPVEPSGADALQTISSVGVAPSDETHVQLPLPDAEFRFALQPMWRRPVRGLGLVEPWLLTRRMPGSQGS
;
A
#
# COMPACT_ATOMS: atom_id res chain seq x y z
N MET A 1 -59.94 65.38 38.75
CA MET A 1 -60.34 65.76 37.38
C MET A 1 -59.87 64.66 36.43
N SER A 2 -60.89 64.10 35.90
CA SER A 2 -60.97 63.01 34.96
C SER A 2 -60.22 63.26 33.65
N LYS A 3 -59.64 62.18 33.02
CA LYS A 3 -59.70 61.98 31.57
C LYS A 3 -59.47 60.50 31.24
N ASP A 4 -60.56 59.89 30.84
CA ASP A 4 -60.63 58.61 30.12
C ASP A 4 -59.94 58.71 28.79
N THR A 5 -59.28 57.60 28.44
CA THR A 5 -58.89 57.32 27.05
C THR A 5 -59.10 55.79 26.74
N PRO A 6 -59.81 55.44 25.67
CA PRO A 6 -60.28 54.08 25.42
C PRO A 6 -59.23 53.17 24.78
N LEU A 7 -59.33 51.87 25.06
CA LEU A 7 -58.58 50.77 24.47
C LEU A 7 -59.00 50.52 23.00
N PRO A 8 -58.08 50.20 22.10
CA PRO A 8 -58.41 49.70 20.76
C PRO A 8 -58.62 48.16 20.74
N ARG A 9 -59.63 47.80 19.97
CA ARG A 9 -60.18 46.47 19.72
C ARG A 9 -59.16 45.54 19.05
N GLY A 10 -59.31 44.25 19.35
CA GLY A 10 -58.65 43.06 18.95
C GLY A 10 -58.21 42.97 17.51
N VAL A 11 -56.94 42.45 17.38
CA VAL A 11 -56.42 41.85 16.17
C VAL A 11 -56.47 40.33 16.36
N ALA A 12 -57.30 39.71 15.53
CA ALA A 12 -57.38 38.24 15.46
C ALA A 12 -56.00 37.66 15.09
N ARG A 13 -55.43 36.85 15.99
CA ARG A 13 -54.27 35.97 15.66
C ARG A 13 -54.74 34.94 14.63
N ARG A 14 -54.19 35.00 13.42
CA ARG A 14 -54.14 33.86 12.51
C ARG A 14 -53.19 32.88 13.15
N GLU A 15 -53.68 31.71 13.52
CA GLU A 15 -52.86 30.53 13.82
C GLU A 15 -52.22 30.05 12.50
N ASP A 16 -50.91 30.29 12.37
CA ASP A 16 -50.08 29.75 11.30
C ASP A 16 -49.90 28.25 11.54
N GLY A 17 -50.48 27.43 10.67
CA GLY A 17 -50.41 25.98 10.68
C GLY A 17 -49.01 25.42 10.30
N ARG A 18 -47.93 25.95 10.90
CA ARG A 18 -46.55 25.49 10.69
C ARG A 18 -46.01 24.58 11.77
N ASP A 19 -46.63 24.48 12.93
CA ASP A 19 -46.12 23.67 14.04
C ASP A 19 -46.36 22.15 13.89
N GLY A 20 -47.29 21.73 13.02
CA GLY A 20 -47.57 20.30 12.79
C GLY A 20 -46.58 19.59 11.90
N GLN A 21 -45.90 20.28 10.97
CA GLN A 21 -44.99 19.66 10.00
C GLN A 21 -43.57 19.44 10.52
N VAL A 22 -43.13 20.15 11.54
CA VAL A 22 -41.79 19.99 12.14
C VAL A 22 -41.76 18.75 13.03
N GLY A 23 -42.84 18.51 13.79
CA GLY A 23 -42.91 17.35 14.70
C GLY A 23 -43.01 15.97 13.99
N ASP A 24 -43.60 15.94 12.79
CA ASP A 24 -43.68 14.67 12.01
C ASP A 24 -42.36 14.34 11.34
N ARG A 25 -41.63 15.30 10.81
CA ARG A 25 -40.28 15.08 10.23
C ARG A 25 -39.28 14.63 11.27
N ASP A 26 -39.33 15.17 12.48
CA ASP A 26 -38.43 14.75 13.57
C ASP A 26 -38.75 13.33 14.05
N ARG A 27 -40.00 12.89 14.02
CA ARG A 27 -40.41 11.52 14.34
C ARG A 27 -40.06 10.54 13.25
N GLU A 28 -40.22 10.88 11.98
CA GLU A 28 -39.79 10.06 10.84
C GLU A 28 -38.26 9.88 10.84
N GLN A 29 -37.49 10.95 11.06
CA GLN A 29 -36.04 10.88 11.17
C GLN A 29 -35.56 10.04 12.37
N HIS A 30 -36.26 10.13 13.50
CA HIS A 30 -35.95 9.30 14.68
C HIS A 30 -36.24 7.81 14.40
N GLY A 31 -37.35 7.48 13.76
CA GLY A 31 -37.70 6.12 13.39
C GLY A 31 -36.76 5.51 12.35
N GLU A 32 -36.33 6.28 11.37
CA GLU A 32 -35.33 5.86 10.39
C GLU A 32 -33.95 5.63 11.04
N GLN A 33 -33.55 6.47 12.00
CA GLN A 33 -32.28 6.31 12.71
C GLN A 33 -32.30 5.06 13.60
N GLU A 34 -33.38 4.84 14.38
CA GLU A 34 -33.54 3.62 15.18
C GLU A 34 -33.52 2.35 14.31
N HIS A 35 -34.13 2.41 13.12
CA HIS A 35 -34.10 1.28 12.19
C HIS A 35 -32.68 1.03 11.65
N ARG A 36 -31.95 2.07 11.26
CA ARG A 36 -30.54 1.94 10.81
C ARG A 36 -29.64 1.39 11.89
N ASP A 37 -29.80 1.86 13.13
CA ASP A 37 -29.01 1.36 14.27
C ASP A 37 -29.30 -0.11 14.57
N SER A 38 -30.56 -0.54 14.42
CA SER A 38 -30.97 -1.93 14.57
C SER A 38 -30.33 -2.85 13.50
N VAL A 39 -30.33 -2.41 12.25
CA VAL A 39 -29.72 -3.19 11.15
C VAL A 39 -28.19 -3.26 11.29
N ALA A 40 -27.54 -2.18 11.69
CA ALA A 40 -26.09 -2.17 11.94
C ALA A 40 -25.71 -3.18 13.04
N LEU A 41 -26.50 -3.26 14.12
CA LEU A 41 -26.30 -4.26 15.18
C LEU A 41 -26.50 -5.68 14.69
N GLN A 42 -27.50 -5.94 13.86
CA GLN A 42 -27.74 -7.28 13.28
C GLN A 42 -26.59 -7.71 12.36
N LEU A 43 -26.09 -6.79 11.51
CA LEU A 43 -24.94 -7.07 10.66
C LEU A 43 -23.67 -7.33 11.48
N GLU A 44 -23.46 -6.57 12.54
CA GLU A 44 -22.33 -6.81 13.45
C GLU A 44 -22.41 -8.17 14.13
N GLN A 45 -23.60 -8.57 14.62
CA GLN A 45 -23.81 -9.90 15.20
C GLN A 45 -23.52 -11.02 14.18
N LEU A 46 -23.96 -10.84 12.93
CA LEU A 46 -23.70 -11.78 11.85
C LEU A 46 -22.20 -11.91 11.57
N ILE A 47 -21.50 -10.75 11.47
CA ILE A 47 -20.05 -10.72 11.15
C ILE A 47 -19.21 -11.28 12.29
N LEU A 48 -19.55 -10.98 13.56
CA LEU A 48 -18.77 -11.42 14.72
C LEU A 48 -19.23 -12.77 15.28
N ASP A 49 -20.31 -13.34 14.73
CA ASP A 49 -20.98 -14.56 15.23
C ASP A 49 -21.18 -14.51 16.76
N SER A 50 -21.48 -13.32 17.29
CA SER A 50 -21.51 -13.07 18.74
C SER A 50 -22.18 -11.76 19.09
N GLU A 51 -22.92 -11.73 20.20
CA GLU A 51 -23.58 -10.55 20.72
C GLU A 51 -22.66 -9.72 21.62
N ARG A 52 -22.92 -8.41 21.69
CA ARG A 52 -22.26 -7.49 22.63
C ARG A 52 -22.65 -7.80 24.06
N GLN A 53 -21.74 -8.35 24.87
CA GLN A 53 -22.03 -8.79 26.23
C GLN A 53 -21.14 -8.18 27.28
N TYR A 54 -19.90 -7.81 26.92
CA TYR A 54 -18.86 -7.44 27.87
C TYR A 54 -18.53 -5.94 27.84
N THR A 55 -18.33 -5.37 29.01
CA THR A 55 -17.55 -4.14 29.15
C THR A 55 -16.06 -4.49 29.01
N PRO A 56 -15.16 -3.51 28.72
CA PRO A 56 -13.73 -3.77 28.64
C PRO A 56 -13.15 -4.46 29.89
N TYR A 57 -13.60 -4.05 31.06
CA TYR A 57 -13.17 -4.67 32.31
C TYR A 57 -13.61 -6.14 32.43
N GLN A 58 -14.87 -6.43 32.05
CA GLN A 58 -15.39 -7.80 32.08
C GLN A 58 -14.67 -8.69 31.07
N ALA A 59 -14.41 -8.20 29.85
CA ALA A 59 -13.68 -8.93 28.81
C ALA A 59 -12.23 -9.23 29.24
N ALA A 60 -11.50 -8.24 29.76
CA ALA A 60 -10.14 -8.45 30.28
C ALA A 60 -10.11 -9.51 31.38
N ARG A 61 -11.04 -9.43 32.35
CA ARG A 61 -11.18 -10.42 33.42
C ARG A 61 -11.52 -11.82 32.91
N ALA A 62 -12.46 -11.92 31.96
CA ALA A 62 -12.85 -13.19 31.35
C ALA A 62 -11.71 -13.82 30.54
N ALA A 63 -10.86 -13.00 29.91
CA ALA A 63 -9.66 -13.44 29.20
C ALA A 63 -8.49 -13.80 30.13
N GLY A 64 -8.57 -13.45 31.42
CA GLY A 64 -7.49 -13.70 32.40
C GLY A 64 -6.30 -12.71 32.31
N VAL A 65 -6.51 -11.52 31.74
CA VAL A 65 -5.45 -10.52 31.55
C VAL A 65 -5.72 -9.25 32.34
N SER A 66 -4.67 -8.47 32.60
CA SER A 66 -4.83 -7.15 33.20
C SER A 66 -5.54 -6.19 32.26
N MET A 67 -6.29 -5.23 32.82
CA MET A 67 -6.97 -4.20 32.01
C MET A 67 -5.95 -3.34 31.23
N GLU A 68 -4.76 -3.13 31.78
CA GLU A 68 -3.69 -2.41 31.08
C GLU A 68 -3.24 -3.15 29.80
N LEU A 69 -2.98 -4.44 29.90
CA LEU A 69 -2.57 -5.27 28.76
C LEU A 69 -3.68 -5.37 27.72
N ALA A 70 -4.92 -5.59 28.16
CA ALA A 70 -6.08 -5.64 27.29
C ALA A 70 -6.26 -4.33 26.47
N SER A 71 -6.18 -3.18 27.17
CA SER A 71 -6.27 -1.86 26.50
C SER A 71 -5.13 -1.62 25.49
N ARG A 72 -3.93 -2.13 25.76
CA ARG A 72 -2.80 -2.06 24.82
C ARG A 72 -3.05 -2.91 23.57
N PHE A 73 -3.63 -4.08 23.72
CA PHE A 73 -3.99 -4.95 22.60
C PHE A 73 -5.10 -4.32 21.75
N TRP A 74 -6.20 -3.86 22.34
CA TRP A 74 -7.30 -3.23 21.60
C TRP A 74 -6.84 -2.00 20.82
N ARG A 75 -6.08 -1.10 21.47
CA ARG A 75 -5.50 0.06 20.77
C ARG A 75 -4.50 -0.34 19.68
N ALA A 76 -3.75 -1.42 19.88
CA ALA A 76 -2.84 -1.93 18.86
C ALA A 76 -3.60 -2.46 17.64
N MET A 77 -4.75 -3.12 17.84
CA MET A 77 -5.63 -3.59 16.76
C MET A 77 -6.41 -2.45 16.08
N GLY A 78 -6.39 -1.23 16.63
CA GLY A 78 -7.09 -0.10 16.05
C GLY A 78 -8.50 0.13 16.63
N PHE A 79 -8.89 -0.60 17.67
CA PHE A 79 -10.21 -0.44 18.25
C PHE A 79 -10.27 0.83 19.12
N ALA A 80 -11.37 1.59 18.96
CA ALA A 80 -11.61 2.80 19.72
C ALA A 80 -11.78 2.50 21.21
N ASP A 81 -11.51 3.50 22.06
CA ASP A 81 -11.84 3.42 23.47
C ASP A 81 -13.36 3.55 23.65
N ILE A 82 -13.99 2.44 24.02
CA ILE A 82 -15.45 2.34 24.22
C ILE A 82 -15.90 2.68 25.66
N GLY A 83 -14.99 3.13 26.51
CA GLY A 83 -15.28 3.50 27.90
C GLY A 83 -15.84 2.35 28.72
N GLN A 84 -17.02 2.52 29.31
CA GLN A 84 -17.69 1.52 30.13
C GLN A 84 -18.87 0.84 29.43
N SER A 85 -19.06 1.06 28.13
CA SER A 85 -20.16 0.45 27.38
C SER A 85 -19.97 -1.06 27.22
N ARG A 86 -21.08 -1.79 27.08
CA ARG A 86 -21.05 -3.20 26.67
C ARG A 86 -20.95 -3.28 25.17
N ALA A 87 -19.73 -3.23 24.66
CA ALA A 87 -19.48 -3.20 23.23
C ALA A 87 -18.58 -4.37 22.76
N LEU A 88 -18.14 -5.24 23.67
CA LEU A 88 -17.30 -6.40 23.36
C LEU A 88 -18.09 -7.70 23.39
N THR A 89 -17.66 -8.64 22.56
CA THR A 89 -18.28 -9.94 22.33
C THR A 89 -17.46 -11.07 22.96
N GLU A 90 -17.96 -12.29 22.94
CA GLU A 90 -17.18 -13.48 23.33
C GLU A 90 -15.99 -13.70 22.39
N SER A 91 -16.13 -13.36 21.11
CA SER A 91 -15.05 -13.45 20.12
C SER A 91 -13.86 -12.54 20.48
N ASP A 92 -14.13 -11.35 21.04
CA ASP A 92 -13.09 -10.44 21.55
C ASP A 92 -12.36 -11.04 22.76
N VAL A 93 -13.09 -11.69 23.68
CA VAL A 93 -12.50 -12.39 24.83
C VAL A 93 -11.62 -13.55 24.38
N ILE A 94 -12.07 -14.34 23.42
CA ILE A 94 -11.30 -15.46 22.85
C ILE A 94 -10.04 -14.96 22.18
N ALA A 95 -10.12 -13.91 21.36
CA ALA A 95 -8.96 -13.33 20.68
C ALA A 95 -7.92 -12.81 21.67
N LEU A 96 -8.38 -12.09 22.69
CA LEU A 96 -7.52 -11.58 23.76
C LEU A 96 -6.83 -12.70 24.55
N ARG A 97 -7.58 -13.74 24.90
CA ARG A 97 -7.07 -14.94 25.62
C ARG A 97 -6.03 -15.70 24.79
N ARG A 98 -6.26 -15.87 23.49
CA ARG A 98 -5.31 -16.53 22.58
C ARG A 98 -3.99 -15.76 22.50
N LEU A 99 -4.05 -14.44 22.33
CA LEU A 99 -2.85 -13.63 22.23
C LEU A 99 -2.07 -13.59 23.55
N ALA A 100 -2.77 -13.46 24.70
CA ALA A 100 -2.18 -13.53 26.03
C ALA A 100 -1.56 -14.91 26.30
N GLY A 101 -2.21 -15.98 25.89
CA GLY A 101 -1.70 -17.35 26.05
C GLY A 101 -0.38 -17.59 25.32
N LEU A 102 -0.14 -16.94 24.17
CA LEU A 102 1.15 -17.01 23.50
C LEU A 102 2.27 -16.31 24.26
N VAL A 103 1.93 -15.26 25.01
CA VAL A 103 2.88 -14.56 25.89
C VAL A 103 3.17 -15.40 27.13
N GLU A 104 2.15 -15.95 27.77
CA GLU A 104 2.28 -16.81 28.96
C GLU A 104 3.08 -18.09 28.67
N ALA A 105 2.87 -18.68 27.48
CA ALA A 105 3.64 -19.83 27.01
C ALA A 105 5.10 -19.50 26.65
N GLY A 106 5.50 -18.23 26.70
CA GLY A 106 6.85 -17.78 26.34
C GLY A 106 7.17 -17.86 24.85
N LEU A 107 6.14 -18.08 23.99
CA LEU A 107 6.29 -18.13 22.53
C LEU A 107 6.50 -16.72 21.94
N LEU A 108 5.89 -15.70 22.55
CA LEU A 108 6.06 -14.30 22.20
C LEU A 108 6.37 -13.47 23.44
N SER A 109 7.26 -12.48 23.30
CA SER A 109 7.31 -11.43 24.30
C SER A 109 6.07 -10.53 24.20
N GLU A 110 5.68 -9.88 25.29
CA GLU A 110 4.55 -8.93 25.28
C GLU A 110 4.72 -7.85 24.21
N ARG A 111 5.94 -7.35 24.03
CA ARG A 111 6.27 -6.38 22.98
C ARG A 111 5.99 -6.94 21.57
N MET A 112 6.39 -8.18 21.31
CA MET A 112 6.13 -8.85 20.02
C MET A 112 4.63 -9.08 19.80
N ALA A 113 3.90 -9.53 20.84
CA ALA A 113 2.46 -9.74 20.77
C ALA A 113 1.72 -8.45 20.39
N ILE A 114 2.09 -7.30 21.00
CA ILE A 114 1.53 -5.99 20.66
C ILE A 114 1.90 -5.56 19.22
N GLN A 115 3.12 -5.86 18.76
CA GLN A 115 3.52 -5.58 17.37
C GLN A 115 2.72 -6.43 16.38
N VAL A 116 2.52 -7.71 16.66
CA VAL A 116 1.68 -8.60 15.85
C VAL A 116 0.23 -8.09 15.82
N ALA A 117 -0.36 -7.78 16.98
CA ALA A 117 -1.70 -7.21 17.04
C ALA A 117 -1.84 -5.93 16.20
N ARG A 118 -0.85 -5.04 16.26
CA ARG A 118 -0.85 -3.79 15.49
C ARG A 118 -0.75 -4.02 13.99
N SER A 119 0.18 -4.85 13.54
CA SER A 119 0.35 -5.12 12.11
C SER A 119 -0.87 -5.82 11.53
N THR A 120 -1.42 -6.79 12.24
CA THR A 120 -2.64 -7.48 11.84
C THR A 120 -3.82 -6.50 11.78
N GLY A 121 -4.07 -5.75 12.87
CA GLY A 121 -5.18 -4.80 12.93
C GLY A 121 -5.14 -3.75 11.83
N GLN A 122 -3.98 -3.11 11.61
CA GLN A 122 -3.84 -2.11 10.54
C GLN A 122 -4.03 -2.67 9.13
N THR A 123 -3.57 -3.90 8.89
CA THR A 123 -3.70 -4.51 7.56
C THR A 123 -5.13 -4.97 7.31
N THR A 124 -5.77 -5.60 8.31
CA THR A 124 -7.15 -6.07 8.18
C THR A 124 -8.17 -4.93 8.17
N ALA A 125 -7.91 -3.81 8.89
CA ALA A 125 -8.78 -2.64 8.81
C ALA A 125 -8.87 -2.09 7.37
N ARG A 126 -7.73 -1.89 6.71
CA ARG A 126 -7.71 -1.45 5.31
C ARG A 126 -8.35 -2.45 4.35
N LEU A 127 -8.13 -3.75 4.60
CA LEU A 127 -8.77 -4.80 3.80
C LEU A 127 -10.29 -4.76 3.96
N ALA A 128 -10.79 -4.62 5.19
CA ALA A 128 -12.22 -4.55 5.45
C ALA A 128 -12.87 -3.31 4.83
N GLU A 129 -12.23 -2.13 4.94
CA GLU A 129 -12.68 -0.89 4.29
C GLU A 129 -12.79 -1.09 2.77
N TRP A 130 -11.72 -1.58 2.13
CA TRP A 130 -11.69 -1.83 0.69
C TRP A 130 -12.76 -2.85 0.24
N GLN A 131 -12.95 -3.93 0.99
CA GLN A 131 -13.96 -4.93 0.66
C GLN A 131 -15.38 -4.36 0.74
N ILE A 132 -15.68 -3.56 1.76
CA ILE A 132 -17.00 -2.93 1.89
C ILE A 132 -17.23 -1.94 0.76
N ASP A 133 -16.25 -1.08 0.43
CA ASP A 133 -16.38 -0.11 -0.65
C ASP A 133 -16.66 -0.82 -1.99
N THR A 134 -15.86 -1.83 -2.34
CA THR A 134 -16.05 -2.62 -3.57
C THR A 134 -17.40 -3.33 -3.62
N PHE A 135 -17.87 -3.90 -2.50
CA PHE A 135 -19.17 -4.55 -2.47
C PHE A 135 -20.32 -3.55 -2.58
N LEU A 136 -20.22 -2.39 -1.93
CA LEU A 136 -21.26 -1.36 -2.00
C LEU A 136 -21.39 -0.77 -3.41
N GLU A 137 -20.29 -0.57 -4.13
CA GLU A 137 -20.31 -0.10 -5.53
C GLU A 137 -21.03 -1.11 -6.43
N HIS A 138 -20.68 -2.37 -6.37
CA HIS A 138 -21.33 -3.42 -7.15
C HIS A 138 -22.80 -3.60 -6.81
N LEU A 139 -23.15 -3.45 -5.53
CA LEU A 139 -24.53 -3.59 -5.07
C LEU A 139 -25.43 -2.44 -5.47
N THR A 140 -24.91 -1.20 -5.43
CA THR A 140 -25.66 -0.03 -5.89
C THR A 140 -25.89 -0.07 -7.39
N ALA A 141 -24.95 -0.60 -8.17
CA ALA A 141 -25.09 -0.80 -9.60
C ALA A 141 -26.10 -1.90 -9.98
N ALA A 142 -26.27 -2.94 -9.17
CA ALA A 142 -27.12 -4.09 -9.42
C ALA A 142 -28.50 -4.04 -8.74
N SER A 143 -28.76 -3.06 -7.87
CA SER A 143 -29.97 -3.03 -7.05
C SER A 143 -31.20 -2.55 -7.84
N GLU A 144 -32.32 -3.25 -7.67
CA GLU A 144 -33.63 -2.77 -8.14
C GLU A 144 -34.02 -1.47 -7.40
N PRO A 145 -34.69 -0.53 -8.12
CA PRO A 145 -35.15 0.70 -7.49
C PRO A 145 -36.10 0.43 -6.30
N GLY A 146 -35.70 0.79 -5.11
CA GLY A 146 -36.53 0.71 -3.91
C GLY A 146 -35.97 -0.14 -2.76
N LEU A 147 -34.88 -0.88 -2.95
CA LEU A 147 -34.20 -1.61 -1.88
C LEU A 147 -33.27 -0.68 -1.11
N THR A 148 -33.27 -0.79 0.21
CA THR A 148 -32.31 -0.08 1.06
C THR A 148 -30.94 -0.79 1.03
N ARG A 149 -29.85 -0.05 1.24
CA ARG A 149 -28.49 -0.63 1.35
C ARG A 149 -28.43 -1.77 2.37
N ALA A 150 -29.19 -1.70 3.42
CA ALA A 150 -29.23 -2.69 4.47
C ALA A 150 -29.88 -4.01 4.03
N GLU A 151 -31.00 -3.94 3.27
CA GLU A 151 -31.68 -5.11 2.73
C GLU A 151 -30.84 -5.89 1.73
N VAL A 152 -29.91 -5.21 1.08
CA VAL A 152 -28.98 -5.85 0.14
C VAL A 152 -27.72 -6.35 0.84
N ALA A 153 -27.22 -5.63 1.86
CA ALA A 153 -25.99 -5.99 2.56
C ALA A 153 -26.12 -7.27 3.38
N TYR A 154 -27.28 -7.51 4.03
CA TYR A 154 -27.45 -8.66 4.94
C TYR A 154 -27.27 -10.03 4.25
N PRO A 155 -28.00 -10.34 3.15
CA PRO A 155 -27.84 -11.62 2.46
C PRO A 155 -26.44 -11.81 1.86
N LEU A 156 -25.78 -10.73 1.49
CA LEU A 156 -24.44 -10.78 0.92
C LEU A 156 -23.38 -11.08 1.96
N VAL A 157 -23.46 -10.44 3.11
CA VAL A 157 -22.56 -10.74 4.23
C VAL A 157 -22.74 -12.19 4.63
N GLU A 158 -23.98 -12.67 4.80
CA GLU A 158 -24.27 -14.07 5.17
C GLU A 158 -23.72 -15.07 4.15
N LEU A 159 -23.80 -14.77 2.86
CA LEU A 159 -23.34 -15.66 1.80
C LEU A 159 -21.82 -15.57 1.55
N LEU A 160 -21.25 -14.35 1.56
CA LEU A 160 -19.86 -14.13 1.15
C LEU A 160 -18.88 -14.28 2.32
N LEU A 161 -19.26 -13.93 3.54
CA LEU A 161 -18.35 -13.91 4.68
C LEU A 161 -17.62 -15.25 4.89
N PRO A 162 -18.31 -16.42 4.92
CA PRO A 162 -17.63 -17.71 5.10
C PRO A 162 -16.60 -18.02 4.01
N GLU A 163 -16.88 -17.64 2.77
CA GLU A 163 -15.99 -17.84 1.63
C GLU A 163 -14.78 -16.90 1.69
N LEU A 164 -15.01 -15.62 2.05
CA LEU A 164 -13.95 -14.64 2.22
C LEU A 164 -13.01 -14.98 3.39
N GLU A 165 -13.52 -15.50 4.48
CA GLU A 165 -12.70 -15.98 5.61
C GLU A 165 -11.75 -17.10 5.17
N GLN A 166 -12.25 -18.10 4.46
CA GLN A 166 -11.44 -19.22 3.98
C GLN A 166 -10.41 -18.76 2.96
N PHE A 167 -10.80 -17.86 2.05
CA PHE A 167 -9.91 -17.26 1.07
C PHE A 167 -8.81 -16.44 1.74
N LEU A 168 -9.15 -15.61 2.72
CA LEU A 168 -8.18 -14.81 3.49
C LEU A 168 -7.16 -15.72 4.20
N ILE A 169 -7.62 -16.76 4.86
CA ILE A 169 -6.73 -17.73 5.54
C ILE A 169 -5.80 -18.40 4.52
N TYR A 170 -6.32 -18.79 3.36
CA TYR A 170 -5.52 -19.39 2.28
C TYR A 170 -4.44 -18.42 1.78
N VAL A 171 -4.81 -17.20 1.42
CA VAL A 171 -3.89 -16.18 0.91
C VAL A 171 -2.82 -15.85 1.95
N TRP A 172 -3.22 -15.64 3.20
CA TRP A 172 -2.28 -15.38 4.29
C TRP A 172 -1.26 -16.51 4.47
N ARG A 173 -1.72 -17.77 4.50
CA ARG A 173 -0.82 -18.94 4.58
C ARG A 173 0.11 -19.03 3.37
N ARG A 174 -0.38 -18.72 2.19
CA ARG A 174 0.41 -18.74 0.95
C ARG A 174 1.52 -17.69 0.99
N GLN A 175 1.19 -16.47 1.43
CA GLN A 175 2.17 -15.39 1.61
C GLN A 175 3.20 -15.73 2.69
N LEU A 176 2.74 -16.28 3.81
CA LEU A 176 3.64 -16.71 4.89
C LEU A 176 4.64 -17.77 4.40
N ALA A 177 4.19 -18.76 3.64
CA ALA A 177 5.04 -19.78 3.05
C ALA A 177 6.09 -19.17 2.10
N ALA A 178 5.70 -18.22 1.25
CA ALA A 178 6.61 -17.54 0.35
C ALA A 178 7.68 -16.72 1.09
N VAL A 179 7.31 -16.02 2.16
CA VAL A 179 8.28 -15.27 2.99
C VAL A 179 9.21 -16.22 3.73
N THR A 180 8.68 -17.27 4.35
CA THR A 180 9.49 -18.25 5.10
C THR A 180 10.49 -18.98 4.18
N GLY A 181 10.09 -19.28 2.94
CA GLY A 181 10.98 -19.89 1.95
C GLY A 181 12.24 -19.04 1.70
N ARG A 182 12.08 -17.73 1.54
CA ARG A 182 13.22 -16.80 1.39
C ARG A 182 14.12 -16.74 2.62
N VAL A 183 13.51 -16.70 3.81
CA VAL A 183 14.26 -16.69 5.08
C VAL A 183 15.12 -17.94 5.26
N VAL A 184 14.60 -19.12 4.87
CA VAL A 184 15.32 -20.40 4.99
C VAL A 184 16.41 -20.56 3.93
N GLN A 185 16.25 -19.92 2.77
CA GLN A 185 17.23 -19.97 1.67
C GLN A 185 18.40 -19.00 1.85
N ALA A 186 18.27 -18.00 2.72
CA ALA A 186 19.41 -17.12 3.05
C ALA A 186 20.50 -17.91 3.78
N GLU A 187 21.70 -17.93 3.21
CA GLU A 187 22.82 -18.79 3.72
C GLU A 187 23.40 -18.30 5.04
N ASN A 188 23.19 -17.01 5.40
CA ASN A 188 23.69 -16.44 6.66
C ASN A 188 22.83 -15.25 7.15
N ASP A 189 22.95 -14.94 8.46
CA ASP A 189 22.24 -13.84 9.11
C ASP A 189 22.62 -12.45 8.54
N GLU A 190 23.80 -12.30 7.94
CA GLU A 190 24.25 -11.05 7.34
C GLU A 190 23.53 -10.79 6.01
N GLU A 191 23.26 -11.81 5.21
CA GLU A 191 22.41 -11.70 4.01
C GLU A 191 20.97 -11.40 4.35
N MET A 192 20.44 -11.98 5.43
CA MET A 192 19.09 -11.68 5.92
C MET A 192 18.95 -10.26 6.46
N GLN A 193 19.96 -9.74 7.16
CA GLN A 193 19.93 -8.41 7.79
C GLN A 193 20.36 -7.29 6.84
N SER A 194 21.26 -7.58 5.92
CA SER A 194 21.74 -6.64 4.91
C SER A 194 21.05 -6.81 3.56
N GLY A 195 19.75 -7.16 3.58
CA GLY A 195 18.97 -7.40 2.37
C GLY A 195 19.18 -6.31 1.32
N ARG A 196 20.07 -6.59 0.35
CA ARG A 196 20.22 -5.71 -0.80
C ARG A 196 19.08 -5.99 -1.75
N LEU A 197 18.33 -4.98 -2.06
CA LEU A 197 17.19 -5.05 -2.98
C LEU A 197 17.34 -3.97 -4.06
N ALA A 198 16.83 -4.29 -5.23
CA ALA A 198 16.44 -3.29 -6.19
C ALA A 198 15.09 -2.70 -5.75
N VAL A 199 15.06 -1.39 -5.57
CA VAL A 199 13.89 -0.62 -5.15
C VAL A 199 13.47 0.26 -6.32
N GLY A 200 12.20 0.23 -6.70
CA GLY A 200 11.63 1.06 -7.73
C GLY A 200 10.40 1.82 -7.24
N PHE A 201 10.32 3.09 -7.59
CA PHE A 201 9.10 3.89 -7.52
C PHE A 201 8.64 4.22 -8.92
N ALA A 202 7.34 4.09 -9.16
CA ALA A 202 6.70 4.51 -10.40
C ALA A 202 5.56 5.46 -10.08
N ASP A 203 5.51 6.62 -10.76
CA ASP A 203 4.64 7.74 -10.44
C ASP A 203 4.00 8.31 -11.72
N LEU A 204 2.69 8.58 -11.67
CA LEU A 204 1.92 9.16 -12.78
C LEU A 204 2.22 10.65 -12.94
N VAL A 205 2.70 11.04 -14.11
CA VAL A 205 3.10 12.42 -14.37
C VAL A 205 1.91 13.35 -14.43
N GLY A 206 1.85 14.31 -13.50
CA GLY A 206 0.84 15.36 -13.50
C GLY A 206 -0.49 14.96 -12.89
N PHE A 207 -0.57 13.85 -12.17
CA PHE A 207 -1.76 13.33 -11.52
C PHE A 207 -2.45 14.40 -10.63
N THR A 208 -1.73 15.14 -9.81
CA THR A 208 -2.30 16.22 -8.98
C THR A 208 -3.07 17.28 -9.79
N ARG A 209 -2.73 17.48 -11.05
CA ARG A 209 -3.48 18.39 -11.94
C ARG A 209 -4.68 17.69 -12.54
N LEU A 210 -4.53 16.42 -12.86
CA LEU A 210 -5.57 15.58 -13.44
C LEU A 210 -6.70 15.35 -12.42
N SER A 211 -6.38 15.00 -11.18
CA SER A 211 -7.32 14.77 -10.09
C SER A 211 -8.22 15.96 -9.74
N ARG A 212 -7.84 17.18 -10.15
CA ARG A 212 -8.70 18.37 -10.00
C ARG A 212 -9.69 18.57 -11.17
N ARG A 213 -9.63 17.77 -12.20
CA ARG A 213 -10.41 17.90 -13.43
C ARG A 213 -11.35 16.76 -13.67
N LEU A 214 -11.02 15.59 -13.16
CA LEU A 214 -11.84 14.40 -13.24
C LEU A 214 -12.93 14.46 -12.17
N GLU A 215 -14.05 13.87 -12.47
CA GLU A 215 -15.07 13.52 -11.48
C GLU A 215 -14.57 12.39 -10.58
N ASP A 216 -15.14 12.25 -9.38
CA ASP A 216 -14.65 11.31 -8.37
C ASP A 216 -14.66 9.86 -8.89
N ASP A 217 -15.67 9.45 -9.65
CA ASP A 217 -15.79 8.11 -10.23
C ASP A 217 -14.70 7.87 -11.30
N GLU A 218 -14.48 8.83 -12.21
CA GLU A 218 -13.41 8.74 -13.22
C GLU A 218 -12.02 8.66 -12.60
N LEU A 219 -11.81 9.38 -11.50
CA LEU A 219 -10.57 9.34 -10.75
C LEU A 219 -10.37 7.97 -10.08
N GLY A 220 -11.44 7.42 -9.49
CA GLY A 220 -11.44 6.08 -8.90
C GLY A 220 -11.05 5.01 -9.91
N GLU A 221 -11.72 4.98 -11.07
CA GLU A 221 -11.42 4.03 -12.16
C GLU A 221 -9.98 4.14 -12.66
N LEU A 222 -9.46 5.37 -12.79
CA LEU A 222 -8.08 5.60 -13.23
C LEU A 222 -7.07 5.03 -12.23
N VAL A 223 -7.27 5.29 -10.93
CA VAL A 223 -6.39 4.79 -9.86
C VAL A 223 -6.45 3.28 -9.77
N GLU A 224 -7.64 2.67 -9.81
CA GLU A 224 -7.83 1.23 -9.76
C GLU A 224 -7.17 0.53 -10.95
N ASN A 225 -7.33 1.06 -12.17
CA ASN A 225 -6.69 0.53 -13.37
C ASN A 225 -5.15 0.67 -13.30
N PHE A 226 -4.64 1.77 -12.76
CA PHE A 226 -3.21 1.95 -12.51
C PHE A 226 -2.69 0.93 -11.50
N GLU A 227 -3.33 0.80 -10.34
CA GLU A 227 -2.90 -0.10 -9.27
C GLU A 227 -2.96 -1.57 -9.71
N SER A 228 -4.05 -2.01 -10.35
CA SER A 228 -4.21 -3.39 -10.82
C SER A 228 -3.20 -3.74 -11.90
N THR A 229 -2.99 -2.87 -12.89
CA THR A 229 -1.99 -3.08 -13.94
C THR A 229 -0.58 -3.16 -13.36
N CYS A 230 -0.25 -2.28 -12.42
CA CYS A 230 1.04 -2.32 -11.74
C CYS A 230 1.24 -3.59 -10.91
N ALA A 231 0.22 -4.02 -10.16
CA ALA A 231 0.28 -5.24 -9.36
C ALA A 231 0.51 -6.47 -10.23
N ASP A 232 -0.21 -6.59 -11.34
CA ASP A 232 -0.09 -7.70 -12.29
C ASP A 232 1.29 -7.73 -12.95
N LEU A 233 1.81 -6.58 -13.38
CA LEU A 233 3.12 -6.49 -14.02
C LEU A 233 4.25 -6.82 -13.04
N VAL A 234 4.19 -6.33 -11.81
CA VAL A 234 5.19 -6.61 -10.76
C VAL A 234 5.16 -8.08 -10.37
N ALA A 235 3.98 -8.62 -10.05
CA ALA A 235 3.84 -10.01 -9.62
C ALA A 235 4.17 -10.99 -10.75
N GLY A 236 3.70 -10.74 -11.97
CA GLY A 236 3.94 -11.59 -13.14
C GLY A 236 5.41 -11.70 -13.53
N ARG A 237 6.26 -10.76 -13.09
CA ARG A 237 7.72 -10.76 -13.33
C ARG A 237 8.55 -11.18 -12.12
N GLY A 238 7.92 -11.62 -11.03
CA GLY A 238 8.61 -12.08 -9.83
C GLY A 238 9.08 -10.96 -8.90
N GLY A 239 8.62 -9.74 -9.10
CA GLY A 239 8.80 -8.66 -8.16
C GLY A 239 7.79 -8.71 -7.01
N ARG A 240 7.96 -7.82 -6.05
CA ARG A 240 7.03 -7.64 -4.93
C ARG A 240 6.57 -6.19 -4.86
N LEU A 241 5.27 -5.99 -5.05
CA LEU A 241 4.62 -4.71 -4.76
C LEU A 241 4.62 -4.52 -3.24
N VAL A 242 5.23 -3.43 -2.77
CA VAL A 242 5.31 -3.10 -1.34
C VAL A 242 4.07 -2.34 -0.91
N LYS A 243 3.72 -1.30 -1.67
CA LYS A 243 2.53 -0.47 -1.43
C LYS A 243 2.18 0.37 -2.64
N THR A 244 0.93 0.79 -2.68
CA THR A 244 0.40 1.81 -3.56
C THR A 244 0.13 3.09 -2.75
N LEU A 245 0.28 4.24 -3.36
CA LEU A 245 0.15 5.57 -2.75
C LEU A 245 -0.68 6.49 -3.67
N GLY A 246 -1.79 5.99 -4.19
CA GLY A 246 -2.63 6.67 -5.17
C GLY A 246 -1.98 6.66 -6.56
N ASP A 247 -1.26 7.72 -6.92
CA ASP A 247 -0.56 7.86 -8.20
C ASP A 247 0.87 7.30 -8.24
N GLU A 248 1.33 6.74 -7.14
CA GLU A 248 2.69 6.18 -7.01
C GLU A 248 2.66 4.76 -6.45
N ILE A 249 3.50 3.88 -6.98
CA ILE A 249 3.75 2.56 -6.42
C ILE A 249 5.20 2.42 -5.96
N LEU A 250 5.40 1.58 -4.94
CA LEU A 250 6.71 1.11 -4.49
C LEU A 250 6.80 -0.39 -4.70
N PHE A 251 7.79 -0.83 -5.46
CA PHE A 251 8.08 -2.25 -5.67
C PHE A 251 9.55 -2.57 -5.40
N VAL A 252 9.83 -3.83 -5.14
CA VAL A 252 11.18 -4.33 -4.91
C VAL A 252 11.41 -5.68 -5.60
N SER A 253 12.67 -5.98 -5.88
CA SER A 253 13.10 -7.29 -6.35
C SER A 253 14.49 -7.63 -5.76
N ASP A 254 14.75 -8.91 -5.57
CA ASP A 254 16.06 -9.40 -5.14
C ASP A 254 17.12 -9.24 -6.25
N GLU A 255 16.70 -9.32 -7.52
CA GLU A 255 17.55 -9.21 -8.71
C GLU A 255 17.38 -7.86 -9.40
N ALA A 256 18.50 -7.25 -9.81
CA ALA A 256 18.49 -5.97 -10.52
C ALA A 256 17.84 -6.09 -11.91
N ALA A 257 18.12 -7.17 -12.63
CA ALA A 257 17.57 -7.40 -13.98
C ALA A 257 16.05 -7.61 -13.96
N THR A 258 15.54 -8.31 -12.96
CA THR A 258 14.10 -8.47 -12.75
C THR A 258 13.42 -7.13 -12.47
N ALA A 259 14.01 -6.31 -11.60
CA ALA A 259 13.47 -4.98 -11.30
C ALA A 259 13.53 -4.04 -12.51
N ALA A 260 14.59 -4.09 -13.31
CA ALA A 260 14.73 -3.33 -14.55
C ALA A 260 13.66 -3.71 -15.57
N ASP A 261 13.39 -5.03 -15.73
CA ASP A 261 12.33 -5.52 -16.61
C ASP A 261 10.94 -5.06 -16.18
N ILE A 262 10.66 -5.07 -14.87
CA ILE A 262 9.41 -4.53 -14.29
C ILE A 262 9.27 -3.05 -14.63
N ALA A 263 10.28 -2.23 -14.33
CA ALA A 263 10.25 -0.79 -14.54
C ALA A 263 9.99 -0.41 -15.99
N LEU A 264 10.69 -1.05 -16.93
CA LEU A 264 10.50 -0.82 -18.36
C LEU A 264 9.13 -1.30 -18.84
N ALA A 265 8.66 -2.46 -18.36
CA ALA A 265 7.35 -2.96 -18.73
C ALA A 265 6.21 -2.07 -18.22
N LEU A 266 6.36 -1.47 -17.02
CA LEU A 266 5.40 -0.48 -16.51
C LEU A 266 5.30 0.73 -17.43
N VAL A 267 6.44 1.33 -17.81
CA VAL A 267 6.48 2.48 -18.73
C VAL A 267 5.91 2.11 -20.10
N GLU A 268 6.29 0.96 -20.64
CA GLU A 268 5.85 0.49 -21.97
C GLU A 268 4.33 0.18 -22.01
N THR A 269 3.79 -0.35 -20.93
CA THR A 269 2.37 -0.70 -20.85
C THR A 269 1.51 0.54 -20.67
N MET A 270 1.87 1.42 -19.75
CA MET A 270 1.15 2.69 -19.53
C MET A 270 1.26 3.60 -20.77
N GLY A 271 2.40 3.64 -21.45
CA GLY A 271 2.58 4.44 -22.67
C GLY A 271 1.78 3.94 -23.90
N LYS A 272 1.16 2.76 -23.83
CA LYS A 272 0.25 2.23 -24.87
C LYS A 272 -1.21 2.53 -24.60
N ASP A 273 -1.54 2.93 -23.41
CA ASP A 273 -2.90 3.26 -22.99
C ASP A 273 -3.08 4.77 -23.01
N ASP A 274 -3.82 5.26 -24.01
CA ASP A 274 -4.10 6.69 -24.18
C ASP A 274 -4.93 7.29 -23.03
N SER A 275 -5.59 6.46 -22.21
CA SER A 275 -6.34 6.90 -21.03
C SER A 275 -5.45 7.15 -19.83
N MET A 276 -4.23 6.56 -19.81
CA MET A 276 -3.29 6.67 -18.73
C MET A 276 -2.34 7.86 -18.88
N PRO A 277 -2.06 8.60 -17.80
CA PRO A 277 -0.98 9.58 -17.80
C PRO A 277 0.38 8.92 -18.05
N ALA A 278 1.33 9.72 -18.58
CA ALA A 278 2.72 9.28 -18.72
C ALA A 278 3.28 8.80 -17.36
N LEU A 279 4.11 7.78 -17.38
CA LEU A 279 4.74 7.23 -16.18
C LEU A 279 6.21 7.67 -16.10
N ARG A 280 6.72 7.83 -14.89
CA ARG A 280 8.14 8.02 -14.61
C ARG A 280 8.58 7.05 -13.52
N VAL A 281 9.77 6.47 -13.68
CA VAL A 281 10.29 5.48 -12.76
C VAL A 281 11.69 5.85 -12.29
N GLY A 282 11.93 5.72 -11.00
CA GLY A 282 13.24 5.86 -10.40
C GLY A 282 13.61 4.62 -9.62
N MET A 283 14.83 4.14 -9.79
CA MET A 283 15.30 2.88 -9.22
C MET A 283 16.64 3.05 -8.51
N ALA A 284 16.84 2.28 -7.45
CA ALA A 284 18.13 2.19 -6.77
C ALA A 284 18.37 0.77 -6.25
N PHE A 285 19.65 0.35 -6.17
CA PHE A 285 20.02 -0.95 -5.64
C PHE A 285 20.91 -0.81 -4.42
N GLY A 286 20.54 -1.44 -3.32
CA GLY A 286 21.37 -1.39 -2.11
C GLY A 286 20.68 -1.93 -0.88
N THR A 287 21.32 -1.75 0.26
CA THR A 287 20.80 -2.20 1.55
C THR A 287 19.51 -1.48 1.93
N VAL A 288 18.51 -2.24 2.31
CA VAL A 288 17.23 -1.76 2.83
C VAL A 288 16.94 -2.39 4.19
N THR A 289 16.22 -1.68 5.03
CA THR A 289 15.66 -2.23 6.26
C THR A 289 14.20 -2.60 6.00
N THR A 290 13.86 -3.87 6.09
CA THR A 290 12.47 -4.33 5.99
C THR A 290 11.84 -4.36 7.37
N ARG A 291 10.70 -3.69 7.52
CA ARG A 291 9.96 -3.69 8.78
C ARG A 291 8.45 -3.63 8.50
N MET A 292 7.70 -4.55 9.10
CA MET A 292 6.23 -4.63 8.97
C MET A 292 5.75 -4.69 7.50
N GLY A 293 6.50 -5.38 6.63
CA GLY A 293 6.18 -5.48 5.21
C GLY A 293 6.61 -4.29 4.35
N ASP A 294 7.01 -3.17 4.95
CA ASP A 294 7.52 -1.98 4.26
C ASP A 294 9.06 -1.98 4.22
N VAL A 295 9.64 -1.16 3.35
CA VAL A 295 11.09 -1.00 3.17
C VAL A 295 11.54 0.42 3.49
N PHE A 296 12.69 0.55 4.14
CA PHE A 296 13.25 1.81 4.59
C PHE A 296 14.75 1.88 4.31
N GLY A 297 15.29 3.08 4.20
CA GLY A 297 16.72 3.31 4.08
C GLY A 297 17.10 4.32 3.02
N THR A 298 18.41 4.55 2.88
CA THR A 298 18.96 5.50 1.89
C THR A 298 18.66 5.08 0.46
N THR A 299 18.68 3.78 0.19
CA THR A 299 18.33 3.19 -1.12
C THR A 299 16.89 3.54 -1.52
N VAL A 300 15.93 3.40 -0.60
CA VAL A 300 14.52 3.74 -0.82
C VAL A 300 14.36 5.24 -1.10
N ASN A 301 15.02 6.08 -0.29
CA ASN A 301 15.00 7.52 -0.48
C ASN A 301 15.62 7.94 -1.83
N LEU A 302 16.70 7.27 -2.24
CA LEU A 302 17.35 7.55 -3.53
C LEU A 302 16.43 7.19 -4.70
N ALA A 303 15.79 6.01 -4.69
CA ALA A 303 14.84 5.59 -5.71
C ALA A 303 13.70 6.61 -5.86
N SER A 304 13.05 7.01 -4.76
CA SER A 304 11.98 8.03 -4.76
C SER A 304 12.46 9.38 -5.31
N ARG A 305 13.70 9.78 -5.01
CA ARG A 305 14.27 11.03 -5.55
C ARG A 305 14.57 10.94 -7.04
N LEU A 306 15.05 9.79 -7.51
CA LEU A 306 15.25 9.54 -8.94
C LEU A 306 13.93 9.60 -9.69
N THR A 307 12.85 9.05 -9.15
CA THR A 307 11.50 9.17 -9.70
C THR A 307 11.09 10.63 -9.88
N SER A 308 11.33 11.45 -8.86
CA SER A 308 10.94 12.87 -8.89
C SER A 308 11.65 13.70 -9.97
N ILE A 309 12.83 13.26 -10.42
CA ILE A 309 13.62 13.94 -11.47
C ILE A 309 13.59 13.21 -12.82
N ALA A 310 12.98 12.02 -12.87
CA ALA A 310 12.86 11.24 -14.10
C ALA A 310 11.98 11.98 -15.13
N PRO A 311 12.41 11.99 -16.41
CA PRO A 311 11.55 12.44 -17.51
C PRO A 311 10.29 11.60 -17.62
N LYS A 312 9.32 12.10 -18.37
CA LYS A 312 8.13 11.32 -18.75
C LYS A 312 8.56 10.08 -19.55
N ASP A 313 7.89 8.97 -19.28
CA ASP A 313 8.09 7.70 -19.98
C ASP A 313 9.54 7.20 -19.95
N ALA A 314 10.22 7.49 -18.82
CA ALA A 314 11.62 7.14 -18.65
C ALA A 314 11.88 6.44 -17.30
N VAL A 315 12.89 5.57 -17.30
CA VAL A 315 13.40 4.89 -16.13
C VAL A 315 14.80 5.41 -15.81
N LEU A 316 14.97 6.01 -14.63
CA LEU A 316 16.27 6.40 -14.11
C LEU A 316 16.73 5.42 -13.04
N CYS A 317 18.01 5.11 -13.03
CA CYS A 317 18.60 4.29 -11.97
C CYS A 317 19.89 4.90 -11.41
N ASP A 318 20.30 4.42 -10.24
CA ASP A 318 21.54 4.80 -9.60
C ASP A 318 22.72 3.94 -10.14
N GLU A 319 23.92 4.34 -9.79
CA GLU A 319 25.17 3.65 -10.16
C GLU A 319 25.22 2.21 -9.61
N GLN A 320 24.66 1.99 -8.41
CA GLN A 320 24.68 0.65 -7.80
C GLN A 320 23.77 -0.33 -8.55
N LEU A 321 22.64 0.14 -9.09
CA LEU A 321 21.78 -0.68 -9.96
C LEU A 321 22.47 -0.94 -11.29
N ALA A 322 23.11 0.07 -11.89
CA ALA A 322 23.87 -0.09 -13.13
C ALA A 322 24.95 -1.16 -12.97
N ALA A 323 25.76 -1.08 -11.92
CA ALA A 323 26.80 -2.08 -11.62
C ALA A 323 26.23 -3.48 -11.27
N ALA A 324 25.01 -3.55 -10.71
CA ALA A 324 24.35 -4.84 -10.47
C ALA A 324 23.89 -5.48 -11.80
N LEU A 325 23.31 -4.71 -12.71
CA LEU A 325 22.89 -5.16 -14.03
C LEU A 325 24.09 -5.65 -14.87
N GLU A 326 25.24 -5.00 -14.75
CA GLU A 326 26.49 -5.45 -15.40
C GLU A 326 26.94 -6.81 -14.84
N ARG A 327 26.96 -6.96 -13.52
CA ARG A 327 27.35 -8.24 -12.87
C ARG A 327 26.40 -9.39 -13.21
N GLU A 328 25.12 -9.11 -13.40
CA GLU A 328 24.11 -10.07 -13.84
C GLU A 328 24.18 -10.35 -15.36
N GLY A 329 25.09 -9.71 -16.10
CA GLY A 329 25.22 -9.85 -17.56
C GLY A 329 24.00 -9.33 -18.33
N ALA A 330 23.24 -8.42 -17.74
CA ALA A 330 22.03 -7.88 -18.33
C ALA A 330 22.27 -6.63 -19.20
N VAL A 331 23.42 -5.98 -19.02
CA VAL A 331 23.92 -4.83 -19.81
C VAL A 331 25.37 -5.06 -20.21
N PRO A 332 25.86 -4.42 -21.32
CA PRO A 332 27.29 -4.44 -21.64
C PRO A 332 28.10 -3.75 -20.54
N PRO A 333 29.40 -4.06 -20.41
CA PRO A 333 30.29 -3.39 -19.48
C PRO A 333 30.18 -1.86 -19.62
N VAL A 334 29.98 -1.20 -18.47
CA VAL A 334 29.85 0.26 -18.41
C VAL A 334 31.25 0.87 -18.36
N GLU A 335 31.64 1.58 -19.40
CA GLU A 335 32.93 2.31 -19.36
C GLU A 335 32.87 3.39 -18.27
N PRO A 336 33.93 3.50 -17.42
CA PRO A 336 33.97 4.52 -16.38
C PRO A 336 33.88 5.91 -17.02
N SER A 337 32.96 6.72 -16.49
CA SER A 337 32.78 8.13 -16.91
C SER A 337 34.13 8.84 -16.89
N GLY A 338 34.45 9.55 -17.96
CA GLY A 338 35.79 10.11 -18.28
C GLY A 338 36.48 11.02 -17.24
N ALA A 339 35.95 11.15 -16.02
CA ALA A 339 36.63 11.83 -14.91
C ALA A 339 37.66 10.90 -14.19
N ASP A 340 37.48 9.58 -14.21
CA ASP A 340 38.41 8.64 -13.59
C ASP A 340 39.46 8.11 -14.57
N ALA A 341 39.25 8.24 -15.87
CA ALA A 341 40.24 7.83 -16.90
C ALA A 341 41.55 8.61 -16.83
N LEU A 342 41.58 9.79 -16.24
CA LEU A 342 42.79 10.60 -16.07
C LEU A 342 43.65 10.19 -14.85
N GLN A 343 43.14 9.43 -13.91
CA GLN A 343 43.92 8.96 -12.76
C GLN A 343 44.60 7.61 -13.01
N THR A 344 44.11 6.80 -13.95
CA THR A 344 44.68 5.49 -14.25
C THR A 344 45.93 5.54 -15.15
N ILE A 345 46.18 6.65 -15.86
CA ILE A 345 47.34 6.79 -16.76
C ILE A 345 48.64 7.11 -16.01
N SER A 346 48.57 7.52 -14.73
CA SER A 346 49.73 7.98 -13.97
C SER A 346 50.45 6.93 -13.16
N SER A 347 50.06 5.63 -13.18
CA SER A 347 50.62 4.58 -12.35
C SER A 347 51.14 3.34 -13.10
N VAL A 348 51.32 3.38 -14.42
CA VAL A 348 51.91 2.25 -15.17
C VAL A 348 53.34 2.59 -15.58
N GLY A 349 54.25 2.29 -14.68
CA GLY A 349 55.65 2.20 -14.94
C GLY A 349 56.20 0.91 -14.31
N VAL A 350 55.97 -0.26 -14.90
CA VAL A 350 56.86 -1.43 -14.87
C VAL A 350 56.46 -2.37 -16.01
N ALA A 351 57.48 -2.79 -16.76
CA ALA A 351 57.43 -3.60 -17.97
C ALA A 351 57.15 -5.09 -17.75
N PRO A 352 56.90 -5.87 -18.78
CA PRO A 352 55.98 -7.00 -18.83
C PRO A 352 56.65 -8.36 -18.57
N SER A 353 55.93 -9.27 -17.98
CA SER A 353 56.17 -10.69 -18.15
C SER A 353 54.90 -11.39 -18.66
N ASP A 354 55.05 -12.04 -19.78
CA ASP A 354 54.13 -12.87 -20.53
C ASP A 354 53.11 -13.64 -19.68
N GLU A 355 51.86 -13.42 -19.94
CA GLU A 355 50.82 -14.39 -20.24
C GLU A 355 49.53 -13.61 -20.51
N THR A 356 49.39 -13.16 -21.75
CA THR A 356 48.16 -12.59 -22.25
C THR A 356 47.11 -13.69 -22.39
N HIS A 357 46.33 -13.94 -21.34
CA HIS A 357 44.99 -14.46 -21.56
C HIS A 357 44.17 -13.38 -22.28
N VAL A 358 44.22 -13.45 -23.59
CA VAL A 358 43.22 -12.79 -24.45
C VAL A 358 41.89 -13.46 -24.09
N GLN A 359 41.16 -12.80 -23.24
CA GLN A 359 39.76 -13.13 -23.02
C GLN A 359 39.05 -12.80 -24.34
N LEU A 360 38.84 -13.85 -25.15
CA LEU A 360 38.00 -13.75 -26.34
C LEU A 360 36.67 -13.11 -25.92
N PRO A 361 36.16 -12.09 -26.65
CA PRO A 361 34.81 -11.57 -26.37
C PRO A 361 33.85 -12.75 -26.41
N LEU A 362 33.13 -12.94 -25.32
CA LEU A 362 32.02 -13.87 -25.27
C LEU A 362 31.12 -13.57 -26.49
N PRO A 363 30.68 -14.62 -27.24
CA PRO A 363 29.82 -14.42 -28.38
C PRO A 363 28.61 -13.59 -27.89
N ASP A 364 28.16 -12.61 -28.69
CA ASP A 364 27.13 -11.64 -28.42
C ASP A 364 26.04 -12.19 -27.48
N ALA A 365 26.30 -12.13 -26.18
CA ALA A 365 25.26 -12.32 -25.18
C ALA A 365 24.24 -11.24 -25.49
N GLU A 366 23.00 -11.60 -25.81
CA GLU A 366 21.92 -10.67 -26.09
C GLU A 366 21.65 -9.91 -24.79
N PHE A 367 22.38 -8.82 -24.57
CA PHE A 367 22.12 -7.93 -23.47
C PHE A 367 20.70 -7.41 -23.59
N ARG A 368 19.92 -7.54 -22.51
CA ARG A 368 18.51 -7.16 -22.50
C ARG A 368 18.29 -5.65 -22.41
N PHE A 369 19.21 -4.94 -21.80
CA PHE A 369 19.08 -3.52 -21.48
C PHE A 369 20.29 -2.71 -21.97
N ALA A 370 20.10 -1.41 -22.06
CA ALA A 370 21.13 -0.41 -22.28
C ALA A 370 21.08 0.66 -21.19
N LEU A 371 22.25 1.16 -20.81
CA LEU A 371 22.44 2.20 -19.83
C LEU A 371 23.14 3.39 -20.48
N GLN A 372 22.60 4.60 -20.25
CA GLN A 372 23.19 5.84 -20.68
C GLN A 372 23.40 6.76 -19.49
N PRO A 373 24.65 7.20 -19.19
CA PRO A 373 24.90 8.13 -18.12
C PRO A 373 24.23 9.48 -18.41
N MET A 374 23.65 10.07 -17.40
CA MET A 374 23.03 11.39 -17.49
C MET A 374 23.84 12.43 -16.72
N TRP A 375 23.65 13.70 -17.08
CA TRP A 375 24.31 14.80 -16.39
C TRP A 375 23.98 14.79 -14.88
N ARG A 376 25.00 15.09 -14.07
CA ARG A 376 24.86 15.30 -12.63
C ARG A 376 23.76 16.30 -12.32
N ARG A 377 22.85 15.90 -11.44
CA ARG A 377 21.73 16.75 -11.02
C ARG A 377 21.73 16.91 -9.50
N PRO A 378 21.47 18.13 -8.98
CA PRO A 378 21.28 18.31 -7.55
C PRO A 378 19.98 17.63 -7.11
N VAL A 379 20.07 16.72 -6.17
CA VAL A 379 18.93 16.03 -5.57
C VAL A 379 18.81 16.44 -4.11
N ARG A 380 17.65 16.93 -3.73
CA ARG A 380 17.43 17.47 -2.39
C ARG A 380 17.73 16.41 -1.31
N GLY A 381 18.68 16.73 -0.41
CA GLY A 381 19.09 15.86 0.69
C GLY A 381 20.10 14.76 0.33
N LEU A 382 20.50 14.64 -0.94
CA LEU A 382 21.47 13.63 -1.41
C LEU A 382 22.68 14.25 -2.14
N GLY A 383 22.67 15.58 -2.36
CA GLY A 383 23.74 16.26 -3.07
C GLY A 383 23.65 16.10 -4.59
N LEU A 384 24.80 16.00 -5.26
CA LEU A 384 24.87 15.76 -6.71
C LEU A 384 24.77 14.24 -6.96
N VAL A 385 23.77 13.84 -7.71
CA VAL A 385 23.56 12.46 -8.16
C VAL A 385 23.77 12.39 -9.67
N GLU A 386 24.42 11.33 -10.12
CA GLU A 386 24.66 11.01 -11.52
C GLU A 386 23.78 9.83 -11.91
N PRO A 387 22.55 10.07 -12.40
CA PRO A 387 21.64 8.98 -12.72
C PRO A 387 21.96 8.39 -14.09
N TRP A 388 21.54 7.15 -14.27
CA TRP A 388 21.61 6.43 -15.53
C TRP A 388 20.21 6.28 -16.12
N LEU A 389 20.04 6.57 -17.41
CA LEU A 389 18.84 6.26 -18.17
C LEU A 389 18.88 4.78 -18.56
N LEU A 390 17.87 4.03 -18.13
CA LEU A 390 17.70 2.63 -18.45
C LEU A 390 16.71 2.47 -19.61
N THR A 391 17.07 1.67 -20.62
CA THR A 391 16.21 1.40 -21.78
C THR A 391 16.32 -0.07 -22.18
N ARG A 392 15.33 -0.58 -22.93
CA ARG A 392 15.46 -1.90 -23.58
C ARG A 392 16.43 -1.80 -24.75
N ARG A 393 17.24 -2.83 -24.91
CA ARG A 393 18.04 -2.98 -26.12
C ARG A 393 17.19 -3.64 -27.18
N MET A 394 17.06 -2.97 -28.33
CA MET A 394 16.39 -3.54 -29.49
C MET A 394 17.29 -4.61 -30.12
N PRO A 395 16.77 -5.81 -30.44
CA PRO A 395 17.56 -6.81 -31.20
C PRO A 395 17.96 -6.20 -32.54
N GLY A 396 19.27 -6.08 -32.80
CA GLY A 396 19.80 -5.62 -34.08
C GLY A 396 20.31 -4.18 -34.16
N SER A 397 20.31 -3.38 -33.06
CA SER A 397 20.99 -2.07 -33.06
C SER A 397 22.47 -2.27 -32.73
N GLN A 398 23.25 -2.65 -33.74
CA GLN A 398 24.69 -2.45 -33.69
C GLN A 398 24.97 -0.96 -33.69
N GLY A 399 25.75 -0.47 -32.70
CA GLY A 399 26.13 0.94 -32.62
C GLY A 399 26.80 1.43 -33.90
N SER A 400 26.23 2.45 -34.48
CA SER A 400 26.85 3.26 -35.52
C SER A 400 27.59 4.43 -34.87
#